data_0fc92f9b2a047701e47e11aa33cd2139
#
_entry.id   0fc92f9b2a047701e47e11aa33cd2139
#
_cell.length_a   1.000
_cell.length_b   1.000
_cell.length_c   1.000
_cell.angle_alpha   90.00
_cell.angle_beta   90.00
_cell.angle_gamma   90.00
#
_symmetry.space_group_name_H-M   'P 1'
#
loop_
_entity.id
_entity.type
_entity.pdbx_description
1 polymer ?
#
loop_
_entity_poly.entity_id
_entity_poly.type
_entity_poly.pdbx_seq_one_letter_code
_entity_poly.pdbx_strand_id
1 'polypeptide(L)'
;MSDYVKRLPPGALPEGGVASWSAADAERWRKARVPVVFAPAAGSWVLLLLVAVSYVLTGGFSILRWSGGGSAHGGTHWLGYPAVVLLAALPLWYRYLPVPTVPATVVVAADAAVSLASPDVLDADGRLAASGYFLALVASAWAFTGACLRLRARRKQRALALAAAGRHRHELPDGVPETDDYRGYRQFYLGLVLCLIAGAILTDGLVEDLTAPDRAPYDAVGQQIAALLFLVPGTIVYGYGHVAFRAARRLHEQPQPALMVGVRIAPDGYHWLYPDASATTSGQPLIAYFPKGRDTDRTARLLGTSSTYRPDDGHYDIDPRSEPFEAVLYGAPWEGAEVALEYAVIERKAYQGPEHTYAGVTVAPLLPRRRHGLGPWQPADGAARDAARREKIRKEEQEKRERDEWWAANLRQQEWTYRARGTGRPRGSGARGQRYGRPDSWGGGDGCGGGHSCGGHSSGGHGCGGHGCGGHGCGGD
;
A
#
# COMPACT_ATOMS: atom_id res chain seq x y z
N MET A 1 -17.89 13.04 -27.94
CA MET A 1 -16.78 12.45 -27.14
C MET A 1 -17.12 12.25 -25.67
N SER A 2 -18.22 12.77 -25.15
CA SER A 2 -18.65 12.65 -23.75
C SER A 2 -19.32 11.31 -23.38
N ASP A 3 -19.62 10.46 -24.34
CA ASP A 3 -20.51 9.31 -24.15
C ASP A 3 -19.82 8.06 -23.56
N TYR A 4 -18.50 8.11 -23.41
CA TYR A 4 -17.72 6.97 -22.91
C TYR A 4 -17.32 7.09 -21.43
N VAL A 5 -17.63 8.20 -20.79
CA VAL A 5 -17.32 8.39 -19.37
C VAL A 5 -18.47 7.90 -18.53
N LYS A 6 -18.20 6.97 -17.64
CA LYS A 6 -19.18 6.46 -16.67
C LYS A 6 -19.46 7.54 -15.63
N ARG A 7 -20.72 7.96 -15.49
CA ARG A 7 -21.12 9.00 -14.55
C ARG A 7 -21.82 8.41 -13.34
N LEU A 8 -21.75 9.14 -12.25
CA LEU A 8 -22.54 8.85 -11.08
C LEU A 8 -24.03 9.07 -11.35
N PRO A 9 -24.93 8.17 -10.92
CA PRO A 9 -26.34 8.43 -10.98
C PRO A 9 -26.70 9.66 -10.12
N PRO A 10 -27.68 10.48 -10.53
CA PRO A 10 -28.03 11.69 -9.79
C PRO A 10 -28.38 11.46 -8.31
N GLY A 11 -28.96 10.29 -7.98
CA GLY A 11 -29.30 9.92 -6.61
C GLY A 11 -28.11 9.55 -5.71
N ALA A 12 -26.91 9.34 -6.30
CA ALA A 12 -25.69 9.10 -5.54
C ALA A 12 -24.87 10.38 -5.28
N LEU A 13 -25.33 11.52 -5.81
CA LEU A 13 -24.67 12.79 -5.53
C LEU A 13 -25.15 13.34 -4.19
N PRO A 14 -24.23 13.84 -3.34
CA PRO A 14 -24.58 14.47 -2.08
C PRO A 14 -25.55 15.64 -2.28
N GLU A 15 -26.46 15.83 -1.31
CA GLU A 15 -27.37 16.99 -1.30
C GLU A 15 -26.59 18.31 -1.35
N GLY A 16 -27.06 19.23 -2.19
CA GLY A 16 -26.37 20.52 -2.42
C GLY A 16 -25.34 20.52 -3.53
N GLY A 17 -25.12 19.37 -4.18
CA GLY A 17 -24.19 19.23 -5.29
C GLY A 17 -22.71 19.20 -4.87
N VAL A 18 -21.85 18.77 -5.78
CA VAL A 18 -20.42 18.66 -5.57
C VAL A 18 -19.68 19.61 -6.50
N ALA A 19 -18.75 20.37 -5.94
CA ALA A 19 -17.90 21.28 -6.72
C ALA A 19 -16.95 20.51 -7.64
N SER A 20 -16.62 21.10 -8.78
CA SER A 20 -15.62 20.56 -9.71
C SER A 20 -14.40 21.49 -9.78
N TRP A 21 -13.26 20.94 -10.17
CA TRP A 21 -12.07 21.73 -10.41
C TRP A 21 -12.26 22.66 -11.61
N SER A 22 -11.87 23.93 -11.46
CA SER A 22 -11.59 24.73 -12.64
C SER A 22 -10.28 24.28 -13.30
N ALA A 23 -10.15 24.38 -14.60
CA ALA A 23 -8.90 24.06 -15.30
C ALA A 23 -7.69 24.83 -14.75
N ALA A 24 -7.91 26.10 -14.37
CA ALA A 24 -6.88 26.95 -13.78
C ALA A 24 -6.47 26.51 -12.38
N ASP A 25 -7.41 26.04 -11.53
CA ASP A 25 -7.10 25.53 -10.20
C ASP A 25 -6.36 24.20 -10.26
N ALA A 26 -6.79 23.32 -11.13
CA ALA A 26 -6.14 22.06 -11.41
C ALA A 26 -4.69 22.27 -11.85
N GLU A 27 -4.44 23.22 -12.75
CA GLU A 27 -3.08 23.55 -13.21
C GLU A 27 -2.24 24.16 -12.07
N ARG A 28 -2.80 25.06 -11.27
CA ARG A 28 -2.14 25.62 -10.07
C ARG A 28 -1.79 24.52 -9.07
N TRP A 29 -2.69 23.57 -8.86
CA TRP A 29 -2.46 22.43 -7.98
C TRP A 29 -1.33 21.54 -8.53
N ARG A 30 -1.32 21.25 -9.83
CA ARG A 30 -0.25 20.46 -10.48
C ARG A 30 1.11 21.16 -10.39
N LYS A 31 1.18 22.48 -10.50
CA LYS A 31 2.41 23.26 -10.33
C LYS A 31 2.90 23.34 -8.88
N ALA A 32 2.02 23.12 -7.89
CA ALA A 32 2.37 23.08 -6.47
C ALA A 32 3.09 21.77 -6.12
N ARG A 33 4.26 21.56 -6.72
CA ARG A 33 5.10 20.37 -6.52
C ARG A 33 6.53 20.73 -6.13
N VAL A 34 7.22 19.76 -5.59
CA VAL A 34 8.63 19.86 -5.23
C VAL A 34 9.49 19.57 -6.46
N PRO A 35 10.66 20.22 -6.63
CA PRO A 35 11.63 19.82 -7.65
C PRO A 35 11.98 18.34 -7.57
N VAL A 36 12.23 17.71 -8.72
CA VAL A 36 12.44 16.25 -8.83
C VAL A 36 13.56 15.74 -7.92
N VAL A 37 14.62 16.53 -7.76
CA VAL A 37 15.76 16.19 -6.89
C VAL A 37 15.38 16.05 -5.41
N PHE A 38 14.35 16.77 -4.96
CA PHE A 38 13.80 16.67 -3.60
C PHE A 38 12.56 15.78 -3.52
N ALA A 39 12.21 15.08 -4.61
CA ALA A 39 11.12 14.10 -4.56
C ALA A 39 11.43 12.98 -3.54
N PRO A 40 10.41 12.37 -2.90
CA PRO A 40 10.62 11.39 -1.83
C PRO A 40 11.59 10.27 -2.19
N ALA A 41 11.50 9.73 -3.39
CA ALA A 41 12.36 8.64 -3.85
C ALA A 41 13.77 9.14 -4.22
N ALA A 42 13.87 10.15 -5.10
CA ALA A 42 15.17 10.66 -5.55
C ALA A 42 15.98 11.26 -4.38
N GLY A 43 15.34 12.12 -3.57
CA GLY A 43 16.01 12.73 -2.41
C GLY A 43 16.45 11.71 -1.37
N SER A 44 15.68 10.62 -1.13
CA SER A 44 16.09 9.58 -0.20
C SER A 44 17.32 8.79 -0.67
N TRP A 45 17.51 8.57 -1.98
CA TRP A 45 18.69 7.92 -2.51
C TRP A 45 19.93 8.80 -2.37
N VAL A 46 19.81 10.11 -2.64
CA VAL A 46 20.92 11.06 -2.40
C VAL A 46 21.31 11.06 -0.92
N LEU A 47 20.32 11.12 -0.02
CA LEU A 47 20.56 11.07 1.42
C LEU A 47 21.21 9.76 1.86
N LEU A 48 20.74 8.61 1.34
CA LEU A 48 21.33 7.32 1.64
C LEU A 48 22.83 7.29 1.27
N LEU A 49 23.18 7.81 0.09
CA LEU A 49 24.57 7.90 -0.34
C LEU A 49 25.38 8.81 0.57
N LEU A 50 24.90 10.04 0.86
CA LEU A 50 25.59 10.99 1.74
C LEU A 50 25.81 10.41 3.14
N VAL A 51 24.78 9.78 3.72
CA VAL A 51 24.84 9.14 5.04
C VAL A 51 25.82 7.96 5.04
N ALA A 52 25.78 7.11 4.02
CA ALA A 52 26.69 5.97 3.91
C ALA A 52 28.14 6.40 3.81
N VAL A 53 28.43 7.41 2.98
CA VAL A 53 29.80 7.96 2.84
C VAL A 53 30.24 8.66 4.12
N SER A 54 29.37 9.47 4.74
CA SER A 54 29.63 10.10 6.03
C SER A 54 30.01 9.04 7.09
N TYR A 55 29.21 7.98 7.18
CA TYR A 55 29.43 6.87 8.12
C TYR A 55 30.78 6.18 7.91
N VAL A 56 31.16 5.91 6.66
CA VAL A 56 32.46 5.30 6.33
C VAL A 56 33.62 6.22 6.70
N LEU A 57 33.53 7.52 6.41
CA LEU A 57 34.58 8.50 6.69
C LEU A 57 34.75 8.80 8.17
N THR A 58 33.68 8.71 8.97
CA THR A 58 33.75 8.85 10.44
C THR A 58 34.27 7.59 11.15
N GLY A 59 34.67 6.56 10.40
CA GLY A 59 35.19 5.31 10.96
C GLY A 59 34.14 4.28 11.34
N GLY A 60 32.92 4.42 10.80
CA GLY A 60 31.83 3.45 11.00
C GLY A 60 31.35 3.42 12.46
N PHE A 61 31.24 2.21 13.04
CA PHE A 61 30.77 2.06 14.42
C PHE A 61 31.77 2.54 15.49
N SER A 62 32.99 2.94 15.10
CA SER A 62 33.95 3.53 16.05
C SER A 62 33.46 4.88 16.62
N ILE A 63 32.55 5.57 15.94
CA ILE A 63 31.87 6.78 16.42
C ILE A 63 31.06 6.55 17.72
N LEU A 64 30.66 5.29 17.98
CA LEU A 64 29.96 4.89 19.20
C LEU A 64 30.89 4.62 20.38
N ARG A 65 32.21 4.64 20.16
CA ARG A 65 33.22 4.48 21.19
C ARG A 65 33.73 5.83 21.64
N TRP A 66 33.80 6.02 22.93
CA TRP A 66 34.43 7.20 23.52
C TRP A 66 35.95 7.06 23.42
N SER A 67 36.58 7.87 22.60
CA SER A 67 38.05 7.99 22.53
C SER A 67 38.53 9.17 23.40
N GLY A 68 38.08 9.25 24.65
CA GLY A 68 38.52 10.28 25.58
C GLY A 68 39.97 10.11 25.94
N GLY A 69 40.77 11.14 25.72
CA GLY A 69 42.22 11.12 25.90
C GLY A 69 42.63 10.63 27.30
N GLY A 70 43.44 9.61 27.33
CA GLY A 70 44.24 9.21 28.50
C GLY A 70 43.78 7.99 29.31
N SER A 71 42.61 7.44 29.10
CA SER A 71 42.22 6.15 29.68
C SER A 71 42.39 5.01 28.67
N ALA A 72 43.13 3.99 29.03
CA ALA A 72 43.34 2.78 28.21
C ALA A 72 42.06 1.97 27.93
N HIS A 73 40.92 2.45 28.41
CA HIS A 73 39.60 1.78 28.35
C HIS A 73 38.60 2.76 27.75
N GLY A 74 38.26 2.55 26.46
CA GLY A 74 37.21 3.31 25.78
C GLY A 74 35.82 2.88 26.29
N GLY A 75 35.10 3.82 26.92
CA GLY A 75 33.69 3.60 27.30
C GLY A 75 32.72 3.83 26.14
N THR A 76 31.46 3.54 26.33
CA THR A 76 30.39 3.73 25.33
C THR A 76 29.97 5.21 25.24
N HIS A 77 29.80 5.72 24.04
CA HIS A 77 29.36 7.12 23.82
C HIS A 77 27.84 7.23 23.74
N TRP A 78 27.17 7.32 24.89
CA TRP A 78 25.71 7.40 24.98
C TRP A 78 25.13 8.70 24.44
N LEU A 79 25.79 9.83 24.66
CA LEU A 79 25.30 11.15 24.23
C LEU A 79 25.26 11.32 22.71
N GLY A 80 26.20 10.70 21.98
CA GLY A 80 26.21 10.73 20.52
C GLY A 80 25.26 9.72 19.86
N TYR A 81 24.82 8.71 20.61
CA TYR A 81 23.97 7.65 20.07
C TYR A 81 22.67 8.14 19.42
N PRO A 82 21.90 9.11 20.00
CA PRO A 82 20.72 9.65 19.34
C PRO A 82 20.99 10.27 17.97
N ALA A 83 22.12 10.96 17.80
CA ALA A 83 22.48 11.54 16.51
C ALA A 83 22.79 10.47 15.46
N VAL A 84 23.45 9.39 15.86
CA VAL A 84 23.72 8.23 15.00
C VAL A 84 22.41 7.56 14.56
N VAL A 85 21.46 7.36 15.49
CA VAL A 85 20.12 6.81 15.19
C VAL A 85 19.40 7.69 14.19
N LEU A 86 19.36 9.01 14.44
CA LEU A 86 18.67 9.96 13.58
C LEU A 86 19.34 10.04 12.20
N LEU A 87 20.66 10.03 12.13
CA LEU A 87 21.41 10.02 10.86
C LEU A 87 21.12 8.75 10.05
N ALA A 88 21.13 7.59 10.70
CA ALA A 88 20.81 6.31 10.07
C ALA A 88 19.35 6.24 9.57
N ALA A 89 18.42 6.80 10.35
CA ALA A 89 17.00 6.85 9.99
C ALA A 89 16.65 7.92 8.94
N LEU A 90 17.52 8.94 8.78
CA LEU A 90 17.24 10.14 8.01
C LEU A 90 16.76 9.90 6.57
N PRO A 91 17.36 9.00 5.74
CA PRO A 91 16.90 8.73 4.38
C PRO A 91 15.49 8.19 4.33
N LEU A 92 15.13 7.32 5.28
CA LEU A 92 13.82 6.70 5.36
C LEU A 92 12.77 7.66 5.95
N TRP A 93 13.13 8.42 6.98
CA TRP A 93 12.26 9.47 7.51
C TRP A 93 11.99 10.55 6.47
N TYR A 94 12.99 10.98 5.74
CA TYR A 94 12.82 11.89 4.62
C TYR A 94 11.78 11.37 3.62
N ARG A 95 11.84 10.08 3.29
CA ARG A 95 10.93 9.47 2.33
C ARG A 95 9.49 9.38 2.84
N TYR A 96 9.28 8.93 4.06
CA TYR A 96 7.98 8.58 4.60
C TYR A 96 7.41 9.59 5.60
N LEU A 97 8.26 10.26 6.37
CA LEU A 97 7.91 11.06 7.53
C LEU A 97 8.54 12.48 7.45
N PRO A 98 8.12 13.34 6.51
CA PRO A 98 8.77 14.65 6.32
C PRO A 98 8.62 15.59 7.53
N VAL A 99 7.60 15.41 8.39
CA VAL A 99 7.41 16.26 9.57
C VAL A 99 8.50 16.03 10.61
N PRO A 100 8.73 14.81 11.14
CA PRO A 100 9.81 14.57 12.10
C PRO A 100 11.21 14.67 11.50
N THR A 101 11.37 14.61 10.17
CA THR A 101 12.65 14.86 9.51
C THR A 101 13.20 16.25 9.83
N VAL A 102 12.35 17.28 9.95
CA VAL A 102 12.79 18.66 10.22
C VAL A 102 13.53 18.77 11.55
N PRO A 103 12.98 18.41 12.73
CA PRO A 103 13.72 18.46 13.98
C PRO A 103 14.89 17.48 14.01
N ALA A 104 14.79 16.30 13.39
CA ALA A 104 15.88 15.34 13.34
C ALA A 104 17.12 15.92 12.64
N THR A 105 16.94 16.64 11.53
CA THR A 105 18.06 17.28 10.82
C THR A 105 18.75 18.36 11.66
N VAL A 106 18.01 19.07 12.50
CA VAL A 106 18.59 20.07 13.42
C VAL A 106 19.48 19.39 14.46
N VAL A 107 19.02 18.29 15.05
CA VAL A 107 19.78 17.53 16.05
C VAL A 107 21.06 16.97 15.43
N VAL A 108 20.96 16.31 14.26
CA VAL A 108 22.14 15.75 13.56
C VAL A 108 23.12 16.85 13.13
N ALA A 109 22.61 18.01 12.67
CA ALA A 109 23.46 19.12 12.29
C ALA A 109 24.19 19.74 13.52
N ALA A 110 23.48 19.84 14.65
CA ALA A 110 24.10 20.35 15.89
C ALA A 110 25.21 19.42 16.39
N ASP A 111 24.96 18.10 16.42
CA ASP A 111 25.94 17.09 16.81
C ASP A 111 27.16 17.10 15.86
N ALA A 112 26.95 17.11 14.56
CA ALA A 112 28.02 17.18 13.59
C ALA A 112 28.85 18.48 13.69
N ALA A 113 28.19 19.61 13.98
CA ALA A 113 28.89 20.90 14.18
C ALA A 113 29.73 20.90 15.46
N VAL A 114 29.22 20.36 16.55
CA VAL A 114 29.98 20.19 17.80
C VAL A 114 31.17 19.27 17.60
N SER A 115 30.99 18.16 16.92
CA SER A 115 32.06 17.20 16.59
C SER A 115 33.15 17.84 15.70
N LEU A 116 32.77 18.66 14.74
CA LEU A 116 33.74 19.41 13.87
C LEU A 116 34.52 20.47 14.65
N ALA A 117 33.95 21.03 15.73
CA ALA A 117 34.64 22.01 16.55
C ALA A 117 35.57 21.35 17.58
N SER A 118 35.57 20.04 17.72
CA SER A 118 36.45 19.29 18.62
C SER A 118 37.91 19.35 18.11
N PRO A 119 38.90 19.67 18.99
CA PRO A 119 40.28 19.74 18.60
C PRO A 119 40.83 18.41 18.07
N ASP A 120 40.37 17.28 18.60
CA ASP A 120 40.80 15.93 18.19
C ASP A 120 40.46 15.61 16.71
N VAL A 121 39.44 16.26 16.16
CA VAL A 121 38.99 16.06 14.76
C VAL A 121 39.74 16.99 13.81
N LEU A 122 40.34 18.10 14.32
CA LEU A 122 41.07 19.08 13.51
C LEU A 122 42.53 18.69 13.27
N ASP A 123 43.04 17.70 13.99
CA ASP A 123 44.42 17.20 13.81
C ASP A 123 44.59 16.44 12.47
N ALA A 124 45.82 16.20 12.10
CA ALA A 124 46.16 15.60 10.78
C ALA A 124 45.51 14.22 10.58
N ASP A 125 45.41 13.43 11.65
CA ASP A 125 44.80 12.09 11.63
C ASP A 125 43.25 12.15 11.64
N GLY A 126 42.64 13.26 12.12
CA GLY A 126 41.20 13.49 12.17
C GLY A 126 40.57 14.00 10.85
N ARG A 127 41.35 14.30 9.79
CA ARG A 127 40.79 14.89 8.55
C ARG A 127 39.70 14.07 7.87
N LEU A 128 39.84 12.75 7.90
CA LEU A 128 38.81 11.86 7.34
C LEU A 128 37.51 11.96 8.14
N ALA A 129 37.59 11.95 9.47
CA ALA A 129 36.44 12.12 10.35
C ALA A 129 35.79 13.49 10.18
N ALA A 130 36.61 14.56 10.06
CA ALA A 130 36.12 15.91 9.75
C ALA A 130 35.32 15.96 8.45
N SER A 131 35.80 15.31 7.39
CA SER A 131 35.06 15.22 6.13
C SER A 131 33.75 14.43 6.26
N GLY A 132 33.71 13.40 7.11
CA GLY A 132 32.49 12.65 7.41
C GLY A 132 31.44 13.52 8.14
N TYR A 133 31.84 14.27 9.18
CA TYR A 133 30.93 15.20 9.87
C TYR A 133 30.46 16.35 8.96
N PHE A 134 31.32 16.84 8.09
CA PHE A 134 30.92 17.82 7.07
C PHE A 134 29.85 17.25 6.14
N LEU A 135 29.99 16.02 5.69
CA LEU A 135 28.96 15.35 4.89
C LEU A 135 27.65 15.13 5.66
N ALA A 136 27.71 14.87 6.98
CA ALA A 136 26.51 14.80 7.82
C ALA A 136 25.78 16.16 7.88
N LEU A 137 26.53 17.28 7.93
CA LEU A 137 25.95 18.63 7.81
C LEU A 137 25.30 18.85 6.44
N VAL A 138 25.96 18.47 5.36
CA VAL A 138 25.40 18.57 4.00
C VAL A 138 24.13 17.72 3.87
N ALA A 139 24.15 16.49 4.36
CA ALA A 139 22.97 15.61 4.38
C ALA A 139 21.81 16.21 5.19
N SER A 140 22.10 16.79 6.36
CA SER A 140 21.13 17.47 7.19
C SER A 140 20.53 18.69 6.50
N ALA A 141 21.33 19.54 5.90
CA ALA A 141 20.88 20.72 5.14
C ALA A 141 19.99 20.31 3.94
N TRP A 142 20.40 19.25 3.21
CA TRP A 142 19.62 18.70 2.11
C TRP A 142 18.28 18.18 2.58
N ALA A 143 18.26 17.35 3.63
CA ALA A 143 17.04 16.76 4.17
C ALA A 143 16.11 17.84 4.76
N PHE A 144 16.63 18.81 5.46
CA PHE A 144 15.88 19.95 5.99
C PHE A 144 15.20 20.73 4.87
N THR A 145 15.97 21.16 3.88
CA THR A 145 15.45 21.92 2.73
C THR A 145 14.38 21.14 1.98
N GLY A 146 14.65 19.89 1.67
CA GLY A 146 13.70 19.03 0.96
C GLY A 146 12.43 18.76 1.77
N ALA A 147 12.53 18.51 3.08
CA ALA A 147 11.37 18.31 3.96
C ALA A 147 10.52 19.59 4.04
N CYS A 148 11.13 20.76 4.21
CA CYS A 148 10.44 22.04 4.23
C CYS A 148 9.72 22.35 2.91
N LEU A 149 10.36 22.10 1.78
CA LEU A 149 9.74 22.26 0.45
C LEU A 149 8.54 21.33 0.27
N ARG A 150 8.66 20.07 0.70
CA ARG A 150 7.56 19.09 0.65
C ARG A 150 6.38 19.51 1.52
N LEU A 151 6.63 19.97 2.73
CA LEU A 151 5.59 20.44 3.63
C LEU A 151 4.89 21.69 3.08
N ARG A 152 5.64 22.63 2.48
CA ARG A 152 5.07 23.81 1.80
C ARG A 152 4.21 23.38 0.61
N ALA A 153 4.70 22.45 -0.23
CA ALA A 153 3.95 21.94 -1.38
C ALA A 153 2.62 21.29 -0.94
N ARG A 154 2.65 20.43 0.10
CA ARG A 154 1.45 19.79 0.66
C ARG A 154 0.44 20.82 1.19
N ARG A 155 0.91 21.82 1.93
CA ARG A 155 0.04 22.91 2.43
C ARG A 155 -0.61 23.68 1.28
N LYS A 156 0.16 23.99 0.23
CA LYS A 156 -0.36 24.69 -0.96
C LYS A 156 -1.37 23.84 -1.72
N GLN A 157 -1.07 22.54 -1.94
CA GLN A 157 -2.00 21.61 -2.58
C GLN A 157 -3.31 21.51 -1.80
N ARG A 158 -3.23 21.35 -0.48
CA ARG A 158 -4.40 21.31 0.40
C ARG A 158 -5.22 22.58 0.34
N ALA A 159 -4.58 23.74 0.39
CA ALA A 159 -5.27 25.03 0.32
C ALA A 159 -6.01 25.20 -1.01
N LEU A 160 -5.39 24.84 -2.14
CA LEU A 160 -6.01 24.88 -3.46
C LEU A 160 -7.20 23.91 -3.57
N ALA A 161 -7.06 22.70 -3.01
CA ALA A 161 -8.15 21.74 -2.99
C ALA A 161 -9.34 22.21 -2.15
N LEU A 162 -9.07 22.80 -0.98
CA LEU A 162 -10.12 23.38 -0.13
C LEU A 162 -10.81 24.58 -0.80
N ALA A 163 -10.06 25.41 -1.52
CA ALA A 163 -10.62 26.52 -2.28
C ALA A 163 -11.52 26.03 -3.43
N ALA A 164 -11.11 24.98 -4.15
CA ALA A 164 -11.89 24.36 -5.20
C ALA A 164 -13.18 23.72 -4.69
N ALA A 165 -13.12 23.02 -3.53
CA ALA A 165 -14.29 22.39 -2.91
C ALA A 165 -15.29 23.39 -2.28
N GLY A 166 -14.92 24.65 -2.14
CA GLY A 166 -15.79 25.66 -1.53
C GLY A 166 -16.00 25.46 -0.03
N ARG A 167 -17.14 25.98 0.48
CA ARG A 167 -17.44 25.95 1.92
C ARG A 167 -18.27 24.74 2.36
N HIS A 168 -18.94 24.08 1.43
CA HIS A 168 -19.78 22.93 1.75
C HIS A 168 -18.92 21.78 2.27
N ARG A 169 -19.45 21.10 3.25
CA ARG A 169 -18.84 19.89 3.84
C ARG A 169 -19.91 18.81 3.85
N HIS A 170 -19.50 17.62 3.51
CA HIS A 170 -20.36 16.45 3.38
C HIS A 170 -19.90 15.37 4.35
N GLU A 171 -20.83 14.66 4.88
CA GLU A 171 -20.53 13.40 5.59
C GLU A 171 -20.05 12.36 4.61
N LEU A 172 -19.32 11.38 5.10
CA LEU A 172 -18.90 10.26 4.26
C LEU A 172 -20.12 9.44 3.85
N PRO A 173 -20.13 8.86 2.65
CA PRO A 173 -21.20 7.98 2.22
C PRO A 173 -21.26 6.70 3.08
N ASP A 174 -22.48 6.17 3.27
CA ASP A 174 -22.77 5.00 4.14
C ASP A 174 -22.02 3.71 3.76
N GLY A 175 -21.39 3.66 2.59
CA GLY A 175 -20.65 2.48 2.13
C GLY A 175 -19.19 2.40 2.58
N VAL A 176 -18.71 3.35 3.39
CA VAL A 176 -17.32 3.33 3.89
C VAL A 176 -17.15 2.19 4.89
N PRO A 177 -16.21 1.25 4.66
CA PRO A 177 -16.01 0.14 5.60
C PRO A 177 -15.56 0.65 6.97
N GLU A 178 -16.25 0.25 8.03
CA GLU A 178 -15.87 0.58 9.42
C GLU A 178 -14.44 0.14 9.76
N THR A 179 -13.96 -0.92 9.10
CA THR A 179 -12.58 -1.40 9.27
C THR A 179 -11.52 -0.41 8.81
N ASP A 180 -11.86 0.56 7.99
CA ASP A 180 -10.92 1.57 7.49
C ASP A 180 -10.60 2.65 8.52
N ASP A 181 -11.42 2.81 9.58
CA ASP A 181 -11.15 3.67 10.74
C ASP A 181 -9.82 3.32 11.43
N TYR A 182 -9.47 2.04 11.42
CA TYR A 182 -8.28 1.52 12.07
C TYR A 182 -7.08 1.36 11.14
N ARG A 183 -7.13 2.04 10.00
CA ARG A 183 -6.01 1.99 9.07
C ARG A 183 -4.73 2.51 9.71
N GLY A 184 -3.64 1.75 9.55
CA GLY A 184 -2.36 2.10 10.19
C GLY A 184 -2.19 1.56 11.61
N TYR A 185 -3.27 1.08 12.25
CA TYR A 185 -3.22 0.56 13.63
C TYR A 185 -2.21 -0.58 13.78
N ARG A 186 -2.23 -1.56 12.89
CA ARG A 186 -1.28 -2.70 12.92
C ARG A 186 0.17 -2.24 12.80
N GLN A 187 0.43 -1.31 11.87
CA GLN A 187 1.77 -0.73 11.69
C GLN A 187 2.20 0.07 12.92
N PHE A 188 1.29 0.85 13.49
CA PHE A 188 1.53 1.59 14.71
C PHE A 188 1.98 0.68 15.86
N TYR A 189 1.23 -0.39 16.14
CA TYR A 189 1.59 -1.34 17.21
C TYR A 189 2.85 -2.12 16.90
N LEU A 190 3.03 -2.61 15.67
CA LEU A 190 4.27 -3.29 15.27
C LEU A 190 5.49 -2.37 15.47
N GLY A 191 5.38 -1.12 15.04
CA GLY A 191 6.45 -0.15 15.24
C GLY A 191 6.72 0.13 16.71
N LEU A 192 5.67 0.23 17.54
CA LEU A 192 5.79 0.38 18.99
C LEU A 192 6.53 -0.80 19.63
N VAL A 193 6.17 -2.03 19.28
CA VAL A 193 6.84 -3.25 19.78
C VAL A 193 8.32 -3.25 19.41
N LEU A 194 8.66 -2.92 18.17
CA LEU A 194 10.07 -2.83 17.74
C LEU A 194 10.84 -1.76 18.53
N CYS A 195 10.22 -0.61 18.79
CA CYS A 195 10.83 0.45 19.60
C CYS A 195 11.00 0.02 21.07
N LEU A 196 10.05 -0.74 21.63
CA LEU A 196 10.16 -1.28 22.99
C LEU A 196 11.27 -2.31 23.10
N ILE A 197 11.42 -3.19 22.11
CA ILE A 197 12.54 -4.16 22.05
C ILE A 197 13.87 -3.40 22.01
N ALA A 198 13.99 -2.39 21.14
CA ALA A 198 15.18 -1.56 21.08
C ALA A 198 15.46 -0.84 22.40
N GLY A 199 14.42 -0.32 23.05
CA GLY A 199 14.50 0.31 24.37
C GLY A 199 14.99 -0.64 25.45
N ALA A 200 14.50 -1.86 25.47
CA ALA A 200 14.95 -2.89 26.42
C ALA A 200 16.44 -3.23 26.24
N ILE A 201 16.88 -3.42 24.98
CA ILE A 201 18.30 -3.67 24.68
C ILE A 201 19.19 -2.51 25.12
N LEU A 202 18.76 -1.26 24.88
CA LEU A 202 19.53 -0.08 25.29
C LEU A 202 19.56 0.08 26.81
N THR A 203 18.45 -0.20 27.49
CA THR A 203 18.38 -0.14 28.94
C THR A 203 19.30 -1.17 29.59
N ASP A 204 19.31 -2.39 29.04
CA ASP A 204 20.23 -3.47 29.48
C ASP A 204 21.68 -3.02 29.35
N GLY A 205 22.11 -2.57 28.17
CA GLY A 205 23.46 -2.07 27.97
C GLY A 205 23.83 -0.85 28.82
N LEU A 206 22.87 0.05 29.08
CA LEU A 206 23.09 1.22 29.96
C LEU A 206 23.27 0.79 31.43
N VAL A 207 22.46 -0.16 31.91
CA VAL A 207 22.57 -0.69 33.27
C VAL A 207 23.90 -1.40 33.45
N GLU A 208 24.33 -2.20 32.52
CA GLU A 208 25.62 -2.88 32.55
C GLU A 208 26.79 -1.89 32.55
N ASP A 209 26.72 -0.83 31.72
CA ASP A 209 27.77 0.22 31.68
C ASP A 209 27.82 1.01 32.99
N LEU A 210 26.67 1.38 33.58
CA LEU A 210 26.59 2.09 34.84
C LEU A 210 26.99 1.25 36.05
N THR A 211 26.87 -0.05 35.99
CA THR A 211 27.23 -0.98 37.08
C THR A 211 28.63 -1.56 36.95
N ALA A 212 29.27 -1.35 35.80
CA ALA A 212 30.61 -1.82 35.53
C ALA A 212 31.64 -1.15 36.50
N PRO A 213 32.62 -1.89 37.00
CA PRO A 213 33.67 -1.31 37.85
C PRO A 213 34.58 -0.38 37.03
N ASP A 214 35.05 0.70 37.61
CA ASP A 214 35.87 1.75 36.96
C ASP A 214 37.14 1.20 36.28
N ARG A 215 37.61 0.02 36.69
CA ARG A 215 38.81 -0.65 36.13
C ARG A 215 38.55 -1.46 34.86
N ALA A 216 37.30 -1.76 34.55
CA ALA A 216 36.90 -2.51 33.36
C ALA A 216 35.56 -1.94 32.85
N PRO A 217 35.56 -0.78 32.16
CA PRO A 217 34.34 -0.19 31.64
C PRO A 217 33.69 -1.18 30.61
N TYR A 218 32.39 -1.26 30.69
CA TYR A 218 31.61 -2.11 29.81
C TYR A 218 31.52 -1.48 28.40
N ASP A 219 31.67 -2.28 27.35
CA ASP A 219 31.50 -1.86 25.96
C ASP A 219 30.09 -2.22 25.47
N ALA A 220 29.14 -1.30 25.62
CA ALA A 220 27.76 -1.48 25.18
C ALA A 220 27.53 -1.20 23.67
N VAL A 221 28.59 -1.06 22.87
CA VAL A 221 28.46 -0.78 21.42
C VAL A 221 27.68 -1.90 20.70
N GLY A 222 27.82 -3.15 21.13
CA GLY A 222 27.05 -4.29 20.61
C GLY A 222 25.55 -4.12 20.80
N GLN A 223 25.11 -3.71 22.00
CA GLN A 223 23.70 -3.42 22.30
C GLN A 223 23.19 -2.21 21.52
N GLN A 224 24.00 -1.16 21.38
CA GLN A 224 23.66 0.02 20.56
C GLN A 224 23.44 -0.37 19.10
N ILE A 225 24.31 -1.18 18.51
CA ILE A 225 24.16 -1.69 17.13
C ILE A 225 22.91 -2.56 17.01
N ALA A 226 22.70 -3.50 17.94
CA ALA A 226 21.51 -4.34 17.94
C ALA A 226 20.23 -3.50 18.06
N ALA A 227 20.22 -2.51 18.93
CA ALA A 227 19.07 -1.60 19.07
C ALA A 227 18.78 -0.79 17.79
N LEU A 228 19.80 -0.35 17.05
CA LEU A 228 19.62 0.33 15.75
C LEU A 228 18.81 -0.51 14.75
N LEU A 229 19.03 -1.82 14.72
CA LEU A 229 18.33 -2.74 13.80
C LEU A 229 16.81 -2.78 14.08
N PHE A 230 16.39 -2.52 15.32
CA PHE A 230 14.97 -2.47 15.69
C PHE A 230 14.44 -1.03 15.72
N LEU A 231 15.23 -0.06 16.19
CA LEU A 231 14.79 1.31 16.40
C LEU A 231 14.54 2.04 15.06
N VAL A 232 15.44 1.89 14.08
CA VAL A 232 15.27 2.54 12.78
C VAL A 232 14.01 2.04 12.07
N PRO A 233 13.81 0.75 11.78
CA PRO A 233 12.55 0.28 11.19
C PRO A 233 11.35 0.52 12.10
N GLY A 234 11.51 0.35 13.42
CA GLY A 234 10.47 0.59 14.41
C GLY A 234 9.89 2.01 14.35
N THR A 235 10.74 3.02 14.34
CA THR A 235 10.31 4.44 14.27
C THR A 235 9.64 4.77 12.94
N ILE A 236 10.06 4.14 11.82
CA ILE A 236 9.46 4.34 10.51
C ILE A 236 8.07 3.73 10.46
N VAL A 237 7.94 2.47 10.88
CA VAL A 237 6.68 1.73 10.87
C VAL A 237 5.69 2.37 11.84
N TYR A 238 6.14 2.77 13.05
CA TYR A 238 5.37 3.52 14.02
C TYR A 238 4.87 4.84 13.45
N GLY A 239 5.78 5.66 12.92
CA GLY A 239 5.44 6.98 12.38
C GLY A 239 4.49 6.90 11.19
N TYR A 240 4.72 5.96 10.28
CA TYR A 240 3.83 5.71 9.14
C TYR A 240 2.45 5.26 9.61
N GLY A 241 2.37 4.30 10.53
CA GLY A 241 1.13 3.82 11.11
C GLY A 241 0.37 4.93 11.83
N HIS A 242 1.07 5.75 12.64
CA HIS A 242 0.49 6.86 13.35
C HIS A 242 -0.10 7.95 12.43
N VAL A 243 0.62 8.30 11.36
CA VAL A 243 0.13 9.28 10.37
C VAL A 243 -1.09 8.73 9.65
N ALA A 244 -1.05 7.47 9.22
CA ALA A 244 -2.17 6.82 8.54
C ALA A 244 -3.40 6.70 9.44
N PHE A 245 -3.22 6.29 10.70
CA PHE A 245 -4.29 6.17 11.69
C PHE A 245 -4.96 7.54 11.97
N ARG A 246 -4.16 8.58 12.18
CA ARG A 246 -4.72 9.93 12.38
C ARG A 246 -5.43 10.47 11.14
N ALA A 247 -4.95 10.14 9.95
CA ALA A 247 -5.57 10.59 8.71
C ALA A 247 -6.91 9.89 8.48
N ALA A 248 -6.98 8.57 8.69
CA ALA A 248 -8.21 7.79 8.60
C ALA A 248 -9.24 8.30 9.61
N ARG A 249 -8.85 8.43 10.87
CA ARG A 249 -9.74 8.92 11.92
C ARG A 249 -10.33 10.30 11.63
N ARG A 250 -9.52 11.25 11.14
CA ARG A 250 -10.01 12.57 10.73
C ARG A 250 -10.96 12.52 9.54
N LEU A 251 -10.74 11.58 8.64
CA LEU A 251 -11.62 11.38 7.49
C LEU A 251 -13.03 10.97 7.95
N HIS A 252 -13.14 10.09 8.94
CA HIS A 252 -14.40 9.55 9.44
C HIS A 252 -15.09 10.45 10.48
N GLU A 253 -14.33 11.13 11.33
CA GLU A 253 -14.91 11.94 12.42
C GLU A 253 -15.41 13.34 12.00
N GLN A 254 -15.02 13.82 10.84
CA GLN A 254 -15.28 15.21 10.44
C GLN A 254 -15.94 15.26 9.06
N PRO A 255 -16.92 16.17 8.85
CA PRO A 255 -17.45 16.40 7.52
C PRO A 255 -16.36 16.86 6.55
N GLN A 256 -16.31 16.24 5.38
CA GLN A 256 -15.23 16.37 4.42
C GLN A 256 -15.58 17.35 3.28
N PRO A 257 -14.59 18.07 2.72
CA PRO A 257 -14.77 18.72 1.44
C PRO A 257 -14.97 17.66 0.36
N ALA A 258 -15.92 17.87 -0.55
CA ALA A 258 -16.18 16.99 -1.67
C ALA A 258 -15.84 17.67 -3.00
N LEU A 259 -15.23 16.90 -3.90
CA LEU A 259 -14.83 17.34 -5.23
C LEU A 259 -15.20 16.29 -6.27
N MET A 260 -15.83 16.73 -7.36
CA MET A 260 -16.02 15.87 -8.51
C MET A 260 -14.69 15.67 -9.23
N VAL A 261 -14.35 14.43 -9.53
CA VAL A 261 -13.10 14.06 -10.18
C VAL A 261 -13.34 13.00 -11.25
N GLY A 262 -12.47 12.97 -12.26
CA GLY A 262 -12.40 11.86 -13.19
C GLY A 262 -11.38 10.84 -12.70
N VAL A 263 -11.62 9.56 -12.95
CA VAL A 263 -10.69 8.47 -12.61
C VAL A 263 -10.40 7.65 -13.85
N ARG A 264 -9.13 7.27 -14.02
CA ARG A 264 -8.70 6.33 -15.05
C ARG A 264 -7.79 5.28 -14.43
N ILE A 265 -8.09 4.03 -14.68
CA ILE A 265 -7.31 2.90 -14.19
C ILE A 265 -6.20 2.59 -15.20
N ALA A 266 -4.97 2.49 -14.70
CA ALA A 266 -3.82 2.10 -15.50
C ALA A 266 -3.64 0.57 -15.50
N PRO A 267 -2.97 0.00 -16.52
CA PRO A 267 -2.73 -1.45 -16.59
C PRO A 267 -1.94 -2.03 -15.40
N ASP A 268 -1.15 -1.18 -14.73
CA ASP A 268 -0.39 -1.51 -13.51
C ASP A 268 -1.25 -1.48 -12.22
N GLY A 269 -2.57 -1.27 -12.35
CA GLY A 269 -3.52 -1.23 -11.24
C GLY A 269 -3.57 0.10 -10.49
N TYR A 270 -2.80 1.11 -10.88
CA TYR A 270 -2.93 2.45 -10.30
C TYR A 270 -4.15 3.17 -10.88
N HIS A 271 -4.89 3.83 -9.99
CA HIS A 271 -5.98 4.70 -10.34
C HIS A 271 -5.49 6.15 -10.38
N TRP A 272 -5.66 6.82 -11.51
CA TRP A 272 -5.23 8.19 -11.72
C TRP A 272 -6.40 9.15 -11.63
N LEU A 273 -6.30 10.14 -10.75
CA LEU A 273 -7.28 11.20 -10.57
C LEU A 273 -7.05 12.33 -11.56
N TYR A 274 -8.10 12.78 -12.20
CA TYR A 274 -8.15 13.90 -13.13
C TYR A 274 -9.05 15.00 -12.57
N PRO A 275 -8.89 16.27 -13.00
CA PRO A 275 -9.71 17.36 -12.52
C PRO A 275 -11.21 17.16 -12.74
N ASP A 276 -11.57 16.53 -13.83
CA ASP A 276 -12.93 16.18 -14.22
C ASP A 276 -12.93 14.94 -15.11
N ALA A 277 -14.11 14.42 -15.38
CA ALA A 277 -14.29 13.22 -16.18
C ALA A 277 -13.86 13.42 -17.64
N SER A 278 -14.02 14.60 -18.21
CA SER A 278 -13.62 14.88 -19.60
C SER A 278 -12.10 14.97 -19.77
N ALA A 279 -11.41 15.45 -18.75
CA ALA A 279 -9.94 15.52 -18.73
C ALA A 279 -9.27 14.12 -18.73
N THR A 280 -9.99 13.06 -18.41
CA THR A 280 -9.45 11.69 -18.40
C THR A 280 -8.97 11.21 -19.76
N THR A 281 -9.54 11.74 -20.84
CA THR A 281 -9.24 11.33 -22.21
C THR A 281 -7.97 11.98 -22.77
N SER A 282 -7.73 13.24 -22.49
CA SER A 282 -6.64 14.03 -23.08
C SER A 282 -5.85 14.87 -22.07
N GLY A 283 -6.39 15.03 -20.86
CA GLY A 283 -5.79 15.86 -19.81
C GLY A 283 -4.62 15.15 -19.11
N GLN A 284 -3.93 15.91 -18.29
CA GLN A 284 -2.91 15.37 -17.37
C GLN A 284 -3.53 15.08 -16.00
N PRO A 285 -3.23 13.95 -15.38
CA PRO A 285 -3.74 13.61 -14.07
C PRO A 285 -3.19 14.54 -12.98
N LEU A 286 -3.93 14.64 -11.90
CA LEU A 286 -3.51 15.30 -10.67
C LEU A 286 -2.56 14.39 -9.89
N ILE A 287 -3.05 13.22 -9.49
CA ILE A 287 -2.35 12.30 -8.59
C ILE A 287 -2.90 10.88 -8.77
N ALA A 288 -2.16 9.88 -8.29
CA ALA A 288 -2.60 8.49 -8.30
C ALA A 288 -2.92 7.99 -6.91
N TYR A 289 -3.76 6.95 -6.84
CA TYR A 289 -3.98 6.14 -5.66
C TYR A 289 -3.98 4.66 -6.04
N PHE A 290 -3.88 3.80 -5.05
CA PHE A 290 -4.03 2.36 -5.21
C PHE A 290 -5.21 1.92 -4.33
N PRO A 291 -6.30 1.42 -4.90
CA PRO A 291 -7.46 0.99 -4.12
C PRO A 291 -7.05 -0.16 -3.21
N LYS A 292 -7.47 -0.10 -1.96
CA LYS A 292 -7.32 -1.20 -1.02
C LYS A 292 -8.69 -1.81 -0.81
N GLY A 293 -8.80 -3.10 -1.04
CA GLY A 293 -10.03 -3.80 -0.75
C GLY A 293 -10.64 -4.51 -1.94
N ARG A 294 -11.87 -4.93 -1.77
CA ARG A 294 -12.66 -5.78 -2.68
C ARG A 294 -13.03 -5.14 -4.02
N ASP A 295 -12.63 -3.91 -4.29
CA ASP A 295 -12.90 -3.25 -5.58
C ASP A 295 -12.31 -3.98 -6.79
N THR A 296 -11.48 -4.99 -6.53
CA THR A 296 -11.02 -5.95 -7.53
C THR A 296 -11.95 -7.16 -7.64
N ASP A 297 -13.04 -7.19 -6.87
CA ASP A 297 -13.96 -8.32 -6.90
C ASP A 297 -14.58 -8.42 -8.29
N ARG A 298 -14.45 -9.58 -8.88
CA ARG A 298 -14.88 -9.90 -10.25
C ARG A 298 -16.39 -9.72 -10.47
N THR A 299 -17.14 -9.53 -9.38
CA THR A 299 -18.60 -9.36 -9.39
C THR A 299 -19.04 -7.91 -9.47
N ALA A 300 -18.22 -6.95 -9.00
CA ALA A 300 -18.54 -5.54 -9.02
C ALA A 300 -18.02 -4.88 -10.31
N ARG A 301 -18.90 -4.27 -11.08
CA ARG A 301 -18.58 -3.61 -12.35
C ARG A 301 -18.97 -2.15 -12.31
N LEU A 302 -18.10 -1.28 -12.79
CA LEU A 302 -18.40 0.12 -12.93
C LEU A 302 -19.50 0.37 -13.97
N LEU A 303 -20.41 1.27 -13.66
CA LEU A 303 -21.53 1.61 -14.51
C LEU A 303 -21.07 2.34 -15.77
N GLY A 304 -21.49 1.86 -16.92
CA GLY A 304 -21.33 2.57 -18.18
C GLY A 304 -22.44 3.63 -18.34
N THR A 305 -22.09 4.81 -18.89
CA THR A 305 -23.08 5.87 -19.15
C THR A 305 -23.61 5.91 -20.54
N SER A 306 -23.12 5.04 -21.43
CA SER A 306 -23.58 5.13 -22.81
C SER A 306 -25.09 4.86 -22.87
N SER A 307 -25.80 5.69 -23.63
CA SER A 307 -27.18 5.44 -24.03
C SER A 307 -27.37 4.10 -24.76
N THR A 308 -26.28 3.42 -25.05
CA THR A 308 -26.18 2.08 -25.61
C THR A 308 -26.09 0.97 -24.55
N TYR A 309 -26.12 1.30 -23.26
CA TYR A 309 -26.25 0.31 -22.21
C TYR A 309 -27.62 -0.36 -22.29
N ARG A 310 -27.66 -1.49 -22.95
CA ARG A 310 -28.80 -2.39 -22.91
C ARG A 310 -28.38 -3.60 -22.08
N PRO A 311 -29.09 -3.89 -20.98
CA PRO A 311 -28.81 -5.06 -20.14
C PRO A 311 -28.70 -6.35 -20.97
N ASP A 312 -29.48 -6.45 -22.02
CA ASP A 312 -29.62 -7.64 -22.87
C ASP A 312 -28.48 -7.84 -23.90
N ASP A 313 -27.70 -6.81 -24.19
CA ASP A 313 -26.68 -6.88 -25.26
C ASP A 313 -25.35 -7.51 -24.78
N GLY A 314 -25.28 -8.00 -23.55
CA GLY A 314 -24.07 -8.62 -23.00
C GLY A 314 -22.85 -7.69 -22.96
N HIS A 315 -23.04 -6.39 -23.01
CA HIS A 315 -22.01 -5.35 -22.86
C HIS A 315 -21.40 -5.28 -21.47
N TYR A 316 -21.57 -6.33 -20.67
CA TYR A 316 -21.04 -6.48 -19.32
C TYR A 316 -19.51 -6.62 -19.27
N ASP A 317 -18.86 -6.78 -20.43
CA ASP A 317 -17.42 -6.88 -20.53
C ASP A 317 -16.72 -5.55 -20.82
N ILE A 318 -17.29 -4.44 -20.33
CA ILE A 318 -16.53 -3.21 -20.24
C ILE A 318 -15.40 -3.52 -19.25
N ASP A 319 -14.18 -3.65 -19.77
CA ASP A 319 -13.02 -3.75 -18.89
C ASP A 319 -12.99 -2.50 -18.02
N PRO A 320 -13.25 -2.58 -16.70
CA PRO A 320 -13.26 -1.42 -15.82
C PRO A 320 -11.91 -0.69 -15.85
N ARG A 321 -10.86 -1.35 -16.36
CA ARG A 321 -9.52 -0.80 -16.53
C ARG A 321 -9.37 0.08 -17.77
N SER A 322 -10.25 -0.04 -18.75
CA SER A 322 -10.11 0.69 -20.00
C SER A 322 -10.91 1.99 -20.06
N GLU A 323 -12.01 2.08 -19.34
CA GLU A 323 -12.92 3.23 -19.44
C GLU A 323 -12.80 4.16 -18.24
N PRO A 324 -12.71 5.48 -18.52
CA PRO A 324 -12.70 6.46 -17.45
C PRO A 324 -14.07 6.57 -16.78
N PHE A 325 -14.09 6.94 -15.51
CA PHE A 325 -15.30 7.12 -14.75
C PHE A 325 -15.24 8.38 -13.87
N GLU A 326 -16.41 8.86 -13.50
CA GLU A 326 -16.62 9.97 -12.60
C GLU A 326 -16.73 9.47 -11.17
N ALA A 327 -16.14 10.19 -10.22
CA ALA A 327 -16.19 9.87 -8.81
C ALA A 327 -16.31 11.15 -7.97
N VAL A 328 -16.94 11.03 -6.82
CA VAL A 328 -16.88 12.06 -5.77
C VAL A 328 -15.72 11.74 -4.86
N LEU A 329 -14.79 12.66 -4.73
CA LEU A 329 -13.65 12.56 -3.83
C LEU A 329 -13.95 13.34 -2.55
N TYR A 330 -14.02 12.64 -1.43
CA TYR A 330 -14.15 13.20 -0.09
C TYR A 330 -12.78 13.35 0.55
N GLY A 331 -12.51 14.54 1.05
CA GLY A 331 -11.20 14.92 1.60
C GLY A 331 -10.45 15.89 0.68
N ALA A 332 -9.50 16.61 1.24
CA ALA A 332 -8.67 17.53 0.46
C ALA A 332 -7.49 16.79 -0.18
N PRO A 333 -7.39 16.67 -1.51
CA PRO A 333 -6.30 15.96 -2.15
C PRO A 333 -4.96 16.71 -2.03
N TRP A 334 -3.97 16.02 -1.50
CA TRP A 334 -2.55 16.38 -1.49
C TRP A 334 -1.70 15.11 -1.38
N GLU A 335 -0.41 15.17 -1.69
CA GLU A 335 0.48 14.01 -1.66
C GLU A 335 0.55 13.36 -0.28
N GLY A 336 0.00 12.15 -0.15
CA GLY A 336 -0.09 11.38 1.10
C GLY A 336 -1.36 11.64 1.92
N ALA A 337 -2.35 12.38 1.37
CA ALA A 337 -3.66 12.51 1.99
C ALA A 337 -4.41 11.17 1.94
N GLU A 338 -5.23 10.93 2.95
CA GLU A 338 -6.26 9.90 2.92
C GLU A 338 -7.54 10.52 2.36
N VAL A 339 -8.16 9.84 1.42
CA VAL A 339 -9.39 10.28 0.77
C VAL A 339 -10.34 9.11 0.61
N ALA A 340 -11.64 9.38 0.62
CA ALA A 340 -12.64 8.43 0.17
C ALA A 340 -13.11 8.82 -1.24
N LEU A 341 -13.40 7.82 -2.05
CA LEU A 341 -13.89 7.98 -3.42
C LEU A 341 -15.17 7.18 -3.55
N GLU A 342 -16.22 7.85 -3.95
CA GLU A 342 -17.52 7.26 -4.25
C GLU A 342 -17.73 7.22 -5.75
N TYR A 343 -18.10 6.07 -6.28
CA TYR A 343 -18.30 5.83 -7.71
C TYR A 343 -19.42 4.81 -7.93
N ALA A 344 -19.99 4.80 -9.11
CA ALA A 344 -21.08 3.90 -9.44
C ALA A 344 -20.57 2.48 -9.76
N VAL A 345 -21.21 1.49 -9.15
CA VAL A 345 -20.93 0.07 -9.32
C VAL A 345 -22.20 -0.67 -9.68
N ILE A 346 -22.11 -1.65 -10.59
CA ILE A 346 -23.17 -2.62 -10.85
C ILE A 346 -22.79 -3.92 -10.15
N GLU A 347 -23.63 -4.40 -9.28
CA GLU A 347 -23.54 -5.74 -8.75
C GLU A 347 -24.41 -6.71 -9.56
N ARG A 348 -23.77 -7.72 -10.12
CA ARG A 348 -24.46 -8.85 -10.73
C ARG A 348 -24.54 -9.97 -9.72
N LYS A 349 -25.70 -10.17 -9.11
CA LYS A 349 -25.96 -11.39 -8.34
C LYS A 349 -25.99 -12.57 -9.32
N ALA A 350 -25.06 -13.50 -9.16
CA ALA A 350 -24.78 -14.57 -10.11
C ALA A 350 -25.96 -15.49 -10.46
N TYR A 351 -27.06 -15.47 -9.70
CA TYR A 351 -28.12 -16.47 -9.82
C TYR A 351 -29.57 -15.97 -9.77
N GLN A 352 -29.89 -14.75 -9.33
CA GLN A 352 -31.31 -14.33 -9.28
C GLN A 352 -31.46 -12.80 -9.11
N GLY A 353 -32.22 -12.19 -10.01
CA GLY A 353 -32.78 -10.87 -9.81
C GLY A 353 -32.21 -9.77 -10.72
N PRO A 354 -32.87 -8.61 -10.76
CA PRO A 354 -32.44 -7.47 -11.54
C PRO A 354 -31.08 -6.99 -11.04
N GLU A 355 -30.27 -6.51 -11.97
CA GLU A 355 -29.01 -5.84 -11.64
C GLU A 355 -29.26 -4.62 -10.77
N HIS A 356 -28.54 -4.54 -9.65
CA HIS A 356 -28.63 -3.40 -8.76
C HIS A 356 -27.43 -2.50 -8.98
N THR A 357 -27.71 -1.24 -9.23
CA THR A 357 -26.70 -0.18 -9.24
C THR A 357 -26.62 0.41 -7.84
N TYR A 358 -25.43 0.47 -7.28
CA TYR A 358 -25.17 1.13 -6.02
C TYR A 358 -23.91 1.98 -6.09
N ALA A 359 -23.74 2.87 -5.13
CA ALA A 359 -22.52 3.63 -4.96
C ALA A 359 -21.49 2.75 -4.23
N GLY A 360 -20.37 2.48 -4.89
CA GLY A 360 -19.21 1.87 -4.25
C GLY A 360 -18.32 2.94 -3.64
N VAL A 361 -17.75 2.65 -2.48
CA VAL A 361 -16.83 3.57 -1.82
C VAL A 361 -15.48 2.89 -1.58
N THR A 362 -14.40 3.57 -1.92
CA THR A 362 -13.04 3.12 -1.60
C THR A 362 -12.29 4.19 -0.83
N VAL A 363 -11.58 3.77 0.22
CA VAL A 363 -10.69 4.65 0.98
C VAL A 363 -9.25 4.33 0.61
N ALA A 364 -8.51 5.33 0.19
CA ALA A 364 -7.14 5.12 -0.23
C ALA A 364 -6.24 6.33 0.08
N PRO A 365 -4.94 6.09 0.35
CA PRO A 365 -3.96 7.15 0.39
C PRO A 365 -3.63 7.61 -1.02
N LEU A 366 -3.55 8.90 -1.21
CA LEU A 366 -2.97 9.48 -2.39
C LEU A 366 -1.46 9.28 -2.39
N LEU A 367 -0.95 8.75 -3.48
CA LEU A 367 0.46 8.37 -3.59
C LEU A 367 1.34 9.60 -3.80
N PRO A 368 2.63 9.51 -3.44
CA PRO A 368 3.61 10.47 -3.92
C PRO A 368 3.58 10.53 -5.44
N ARG A 369 3.69 11.74 -5.98
CA ARG A 369 3.54 11.95 -7.41
C ARG A 369 4.55 11.13 -8.21
N ARG A 370 4.03 10.39 -9.17
CA ARG A 370 4.80 9.59 -10.13
C ARG A 370 4.71 10.20 -11.52
N ARG A 371 5.60 9.78 -12.42
CA ARG A 371 5.45 10.07 -13.84
C ARG A 371 4.23 9.30 -14.36
N HIS A 372 3.39 9.99 -15.11
CA HIS A 372 2.24 9.41 -15.76
C HIS A 372 2.68 8.83 -17.10
N GLY A 373 2.54 7.53 -17.25
CA GLY A 373 2.90 6.80 -18.47
C GLY A 373 1.74 6.48 -19.41
N LEU A 374 0.51 6.96 -19.09
CA LEU A 374 -0.66 6.70 -19.90
C LEU A 374 -0.71 7.66 -21.08
N GLY A 375 -0.79 7.13 -22.30
CA GLY A 375 -1.12 7.90 -23.49
C GLY A 375 -2.55 8.45 -23.47
N PRO A 376 -2.97 9.22 -24.49
CA PRO A 376 -4.36 9.63 -24.67
C PRO A 376 -5.26 8.40 -24.63
N TRP A 377 -6.39 8.50 -23.90
CA TRP A 377 -7.35 7.43 -23.89
C TRP A 377 -8.13 7.45 -25.23
N GLN A 378 -8.25 6.30 -25.83
CA GLN A 378 -9.12 6.12 -27.00
C GLN A 378 -10.12 5.00 -26.66
N PRO A 379 -11.40 5.18 -26.98
CA PRO A 379 -12.36 4.11 -26.85
C PRO A 379 -11.88 2.94 -27.71
N ALA A 380 -11.96 1.74 -27.18
CA ALA A 380 -11.68 0.55 -27.97
C ALA A 380 -12.63 0.55 -29.17
N ASP A 381 -12.10 0.35 -30.36
CA ASP A 381 -12.89 0.26 -31.60
C ASP A 381 -13.95 -0.84 -31.40
N GLY A 382 -15.23 -0.52 -31.72
CA GLY A 382 -16.34 -1.46 -31.53
C GLY A 382 -16.08 -2.80 -32.21
N ALA A 383 -15.47 -2.80 -33.39
CA ALA A 383 -15.07 -4.01 -34.10
C ALA A 383 -13.99 -4.81 -33.36
N ALA A 384 -13.03 -4.14 -32.76
CA ALA A 384 -11.98 -4.79 -31.94
C ALA A 384 -12.55 -5.34 -30.63
N ARG A 385 -13.52 -4.64 -30.02
CA ARG A 385 -14.26 -5.14 -28.84
C ARG A 385 -15.03 -6.40 -29.16
N ASP A 386 -15.77 -6.40 -30.26
CA ASP A 386 -16.57 -7.55 -30.70
C ASP A 386 -15.69 -8.75 -31.10
N ALA A 387 -14.52 -8.50 -31.65
CA ALA A 387 -13.54 -9.54 -31.95
C ALA A 387 -12.93 -10.13 -30.66
N ALA A 388 -12.51 -9.30 -29.72
CA ALA A 388 -11.99 -9.73 -28.42
C ALA A 388 -13.04 -10.49 -27.60
N ARG A 389 -14.30 -10.05 -27.65
CA ARG A 389 -15.42 -10.73 -27.00
C ARG A 389 -15.66 -12.10 -27.59
N ARG A 390 -15.74 -12.21 -28.93
CA ARG A 390 -15.92 -13.49 -29.63
C ARG A 390 -14.78 -14.46 -29.31
N GLU A 391 -13.56 -13.97 -29.22
CA GLU A 391 -12.41 -14.79 -28.85
C GLU A 391 -12.48 -15.26 -27.40
N LYS A 392 -12.93 -14.39 -26.47
CA LYS A 392 -13.10 -14.76 -25.05
C LYS A 392 -14.20 -15.81 -24.87
N ILE A 393 -15.36 -15.62 -25.51
CA ILE A 393 -16.45 -16.61 -25.49
C ILE A 393 -15.96 -17.96 -26.03
N ARG A 394 -15.23 -17.96 -27.14
CA ARG A 394 -14.67 -19.17 -27.72
C ARG A 394 -13.68 -19.87 -26.76
N LYS A 395 -12.83 -19.13 -26.06
CA LYS A 395 -11.92 -19.69 -25.05
C LYS A 395 -12.69 -20.28 -23.87
N GLU A 396 -13.70 -19.57 -23.37
CA GLU A 396 -14.54 -20.07 -22.26
C GLU A 396 -15.31 -21.32 -22.64
N GLU A 397 -15.85 -21.38 -23.87
CA GLU A 397 -16.51 -22.57 -24.41
C GLU A 397 -15.53 -23.74 -24.60
N GLN A 398 -14.32 -23.47 -25.03
CA GLN A 398 -13.26 -24.47 -25.15
C GLN A 398 -12.85 -25.02 -23.78
N GLU A 399 -12.58 -24.15 -22.81
CA GLU A 399 -12.26 -24.55 -21.44
C GLU A 399 -13.43 -25.33 -20.79
N LYS A 400 -14.67 -24.98 -21.11
CA LYS A 400 -15.83 -25.73 -20.67
C LYS A 400 -15.88 -27.11 -21.27
N ARG A 401 -15.66 -27.26 -22.60
CA ARG A 401 -15.61 -28.55 -23.29
C ARG A 401 -14.48 -29.42 -22.71
N GLU A 402 -13.27 -28.88 -22.55
CA GLU A 402 -12.13 -29.60 -21.96
C GLU A 402 -12.45 -30.08 -20.55
N ARG A 403 -13.13 -29.25 -19.74
CA ARG A 403 -13.59 -29.62 -18.41
C ARG A 403 -14.63 -30.72 -18.42
N ASP A 404 -15.62 -30.62 -19.31
CA ASP A 404 -16.68 -31.62 -19.45
C ASP A 404 -16.11 -32.96 -19.98
N GLU A 405 -15.17 -32.93 -20.90
CA GLU A 405 -14.43 -34.12 -21.39
C GLU A 405 -13.58 -34.75 -20.28
N TRP A 406 -12.90 -33.94 -19.51
CA TRP A 406 -12.13 -34.43 -18.35
C TRP A 406 -13.03 -35.10 -17.30
N TRP A 407 -14.19 -34.52 -17.01
CA TRP A 407 -15.18 -35.11 -16.10
C TRP A 407 -15.73 -36.42 -16.68
N ALA A 408 -16.06 -36.47 -17.96
CA ALA A 408 -16.54 -37.66 -18.60
C ALA A 408 -15.48 -38.78 -18.68
N ALA A 409 -14.23 -38.43 -18.84
CA ALA A 409 -13.11 -39.37 -18.79
C ALA A 409 -12.90 -39.95 -17.38
N ASN A 410 -12.99 -39.08 -16.35
CA ASN A 410 -12.85 -39.48 -14.97
C ASN A 410 -13.98 -40.40 -14.49
N LEU A 411 -15.23 -40.11 -14.90
CA LEU A 411 -16.37 -40.98 -14.61
C LEU A 411 -16.20 -42.35 -15.28
N ARG A 412 -15.77 -42.41 -16.53
CA ARG A 412 -15.46 -43.68 -17.22
C ARG A 412 -14.37 -44.49 -16.53
N GLN A 413 -13.33 -43.82 -16.03
CA GLN A 413 -12.25 -44.45 -15.29
C GLN A 413 -12.75 -45.01 -13.93
N GLN A 414 -13.63 -44.28 -13.24
CA GLN A 414 -14.28 -44.78 -12.02
C GLN A 414 -15.17 -45.98 -12.29
N GLU A 415 -16.00 -45.98 -13.34
CA GLU A 415 -16.80 -47.12 -13.73
C GLU A 415 -15.94 -48.36 -14.06
N TRP A 416 -14.81 -48.17 -14.73
CA TRP A 416 -13.86 -49.25 -14.99
C TRP A 416 -13.28 -49.83 -13.70
N THR A 417 -12.92 -49.00 -12.76
CA THR A 417 -12.38 -49.45 -11.45
C THR A 417 -13.45 -50.17 -10.63
N TYR A 418 -14.72 -49.74 -10.71
CA TYR A 418 -15.85 -50.43 -10.04
C TYR A 418 -16.11 -51.79 -10.71
N ARG A 419 -16.11 -51.90 -12.04
CA ARG A 419 -16.24 -53.19 -12.75
C ARG A 419 -15.08 -54.14 -12.48
N ALA A 420 -13.86 -53.66 -12.47
CA ALA A 420 -12.68 -54.47 -12.14
C ALA A 420 -12.71 -55.03 -10.73
N ARG A 421 -13.25 -54.29 -9.76
CA ARG A 421 -13.44 -54.77 -8.38
C ARG A 421 -14.64 -55.73 -8.25
N GLY A 422 -15.63 -55.68 -9.14
CA GLY A 422 -16.81 -56.54 -9.10
C GLY A 422 -16.61 -57.95 -9.65
N THR A 423 -15.53 -58.21 -10.43
CA THR A 423 -15.26 -59.51 -11.01
C THR A 423 -14.42 -60.46 -10.17
N GLY A 424 -13.99 -59.98 -9.00
CA GLY A 424 -13.15 -60.77 -8.05
C GLY A 424 -13.96 -61.37 -6.89
N ARG A 425 -15.11 -61.97 -7.13
CA ARG A 425 -15.79 -62.76 -6.08
C ARG A 425 -15.27 -64.21 -6.15
N PRO A 426 -14.48 -64.66 -5.19
CA PRO A 426 -14.13 -66.07 -5.12
C PRO A 426 -15.37 -66.87 -4.74
N ARG A 427 -15.69 -67.83 -5.53
CA ARG A 427 -16.69 -68.85 -5.25
C ARG A 427 -16.16 -69.74 -4.14
N GLY A 428 -16.55 -69.45 -2.88
CA GLY A 428 -16.14 -70.23 -1.71
C GLY A 428 -17.35 -70.51 -0.86
N SER A 429 -17.86 -71.65 -1.04
CA SER A 429 -18.55 -72.59 -0.11
C SER A 429 -19.08 -72.05 1.22
N GLY A 430 -20.36 -72.25 1.43
CA GLY A 430 -20.95 -72.95 2.60
C GLY A 430 -21.10 -72.13 3.88
N ALA A 431 -22.33 -71.91 4.25
CA ALA A 431 -22.97 -72.34 5.46
C ALA A 431 -24.02 -71.37 5.97
N ARG A 432 -25.22 -71.90 6.07
CA ARG A 432 -26.27 -71.71 7.11
C ARG A 432 -26.58 -70.34 7.63
N GLY A 433 -27.73 -69.83 7.24
CA GLY A 433 -28.91 -69.66 8.07
C GLY A 433 -28.80 -68.71 9.26
N GLN A 434 -29.55 -67.61 9.09
CA GLN A 434 -30.51 -67.20 10.12
C GLN A 434 -31.43 -66.10 9.57
N ARG A 435 -32.70 -66.43 9.57
CA ARG A 435 -33.85 -65.55 9.42
C ARG A 435 -33.93 -64.67 10.66
N TYR A 436 -34.18 -63.40 10.45
CA TYR A 436 -34.99 -62.50 11.30
C TYR A 436 -35.24 -61.28 10.41
N GLY A 437 -36.38 -60.96 9.98
CA GLY A 437 -37.51 -60.44 10.70
C GLY A 437 -37.65 -59.02 10.24
N ARG A 438 -38.55 -58.77 9.28
CA ARG A 438 -39.15 -57.45 9.03
C ARG A 438 -40.04 -57.11 10.25
N PRO A 439 -40.19 -55.86 10.62
CA PRO A 439 -41.45 -55.21 10.31
C PRO A 439 -41.33 -53.77 9.85
N ASP A 440 -42.30 -53.50 9.12
CA ASP A 440 -42.91 -52.30 8.61
C ASP A 440 -42.92 -51.06 9.51
N SER A 441 -42.94 -49.95 8.84
CA SER A 441 -43.91 -48.86 8.96
C SER A 441 -43.47 -47.54 9.56
N TRP A 442 -43.86 -46.52 8.83
CA TRP A 442 -44.41 -45.21 9.20
C TRP A 442 -43.45 -44.08 9.63
N GLY A 443 -43.61 -43.01 8.92
CA GLY A 443 -44.01 -41.73 9.49
C GLY A 443 -43.02 -40.59 9.35
N GLY A 444 -43.46 -39.65 8.60
CA GLY A 444 -43.14 -38.27 8.48
C GLY A 444 -42.41 -37.57 9.62
N GLY A 445 -41.79 -36.50 9.28
CA GLY A 445 -41.32 -35.54 10.27
C GLY A 445 -40.31 -34.55 9.70
N ASP A 446 -40.79 -33.38 9.48
CA ASP A 446 -39.99 -32.15 9.27
C ASP A 446 -38.96 -31.98 10.39
N GLY A 447 -37.77 -31.51 10.07
CA GLY A 447 -36.82 -31.19 11.10
C GLY A 447 -35.62 -30.39 10.58
N CYS A 448 -35.69 -29.10 10.79
CA CYS A 448 -34.56 -28.17 10.72
C CYS A 448 -33.47 -28.55 11.72
N GLY A 449 -32.23 -28.22 11.38
CA GLY A 449 -31.11 -28.18 12.35
C GLY A 449 -29.85 -28.71 11.73
N GLY A 450 -28.89 -27.91 11.40
CA GLY A 450 -27.96 -27.32 12.31
C GLY A 450 -26.76 -28.19 12.55
N GLY A 451 -25.59 -27.68 12.25
CA GLY A 451 -24.45 -28.08 13.04
C GLY A 451 -23.27 -28.79 12.32
N HIS A 452 -22.25 -28.04 12.13
CA HIS A 452 -20.85 -28.38 12.42
C HIS A 452 -20.21 -29.70 11.91
N SER A 453 -19.15 -29.60 11.17
CA SER A 453 -17.92 -30.20 11.69
C SER A 453 -16.69 -29.76 10.90
N CYS A 454 -15.73 -29.25 11.63
CA CYS A 454 -14.35 -29.05 11.27
C CYS A 454 -13.67 -30.37 10.95
N GLY A 455 -12.92 -30.42 9.86
CA GLY A 455 -12.02 -31.51 9.55
C GLY A 455 -10.80 -30.98 8.84
N GLY A 456 -9.76 -30.68 9.62
CA GLY A 456 -8.46 -30.32 9.09
C GLY A 456 -7.78 -31.53 8.44
N HIS A 457 -7.13 -31.27 7.29
CA HIS A 457 -6.03 -32.08 6.85
C HIS A 457 -4.92 -31.18 6.32
N SER A 458 -3.84 -31.18 7.10
CA SER A 458 -2.50 -30.79 6.72
C SER A 458 -1.92 -31.82 5.76
N SER A 459 -1.36 -31.40 4.65
CA SER A 459 -0.19 -32.04 4.07
C SER A 459 0.38 -31.31 2.88
N GLY A 460 1.67 -31.09 2.89
CA GLY A 460 2.55 -31.27 1.76
C GLY A 460 2.96 -30.03 1.02
N GLY A 461 4.09 -29.46 1.43
CA GLY A 461 4.83 -28.46 0.66
C GLY A 461 5.34 -29.01 -0.66
N HIS A 462 5.23 -28.23 -1.72
CA HIS A 462 6.09 -28.34 -2.88
C HIS A 462 6.68 -26.96 -3.16
N GLY A 463 8.00 -26.90 -3.00
CA GLY A 463 8.82 -25.78 -3.40
C GLY A 463 8.80 -25.63 -4.92
N CYS A 464 8.50 -24.45 -5.42
CA CYS A 464 8.72 -24.06 -6.81
C CYS A 464 9.92 -23.14 -6.87
N GLY A 465 10.92 -23.61 -7.62
CA GLY A 465 12.18 -22.95 -7.87
C GLY A 465 12.04 -21.59 -8.55
N GLY A 466 12.94 -20.71 -8.18
CA GLY A 466 13.09 -19.40 -8.76
C GLY A 466 13.55 -19.47 -10.23
N HIS A 467 12.88 -18.70 -11.07
CA HIS A 467 13.44 -18.26 -12.34
C HIS A 467 13.75 -16.77 -12.25
N GLY A 468 15.04 -16.51 -12.25
CA GLY A 468 15.57 -15.17 -12.42
C GLY A 468 15.28 -14.68 -13.83
N CYS A 469 14.64 -13.52 -13.94
CA CYS A 469 14.54 -12.78 -15.19
C CYS A 469 15.61 -11.70 -15.19
N GLY A 470 16.55 -11.89 -16.11
CA GLY A 470 17.65 -10.97 -16.41
C GLY A 470 17.16 -9.61 -16.89
N GLY A 471 17.89 -8.60 -16.46
CA GLY A 471 17.70 -7.23 -16.90
C GLY A 471 18.08 -7.05 -18.35
N HIS A 472 17.24 -6.31 -19.08
CA HIS A 472 17.66 -5.60 -20.30
C HIS A 472 17.55 -4.11 -20.02
N GLY A 473 18.72 -3.49 -19.97
CA GLY A 473 18.86 -2.06 -20.08
C GLY A 473 18.58 -1.63 -21.52
N CYS A 474 17.76 -0.61 -21.67
CA CYS A 474 17.73 0.23 -22.85
C CYS A 474 18.00 1.65 -22.40
N GLY A 475 19.17 2.15 -22.77
CA GLY A 475 19.48 3.56 -22.82
C GLY A 475 18.87 4.16 -24.09
N GLY A 476 18.64 5.46 -24.06
CA GLY A 476 18.19 6.25 -25.20
C GLY A 476 17.57 7.54 -24.75
N ASP A 477 18.33 8.60 -24.85
CA ASP A 477 18.06 10.03 -24.97
C ASP A 477 16.95 10.67 -24.11
#